data_df439012ef8f21db06530a0382406e42
#
_entry.id   df439012ef8f21db06530a0382406e42
#
_cell.length_a   1.000
_cell.length_b   1.000
_cell.length_c   1.000
_cell.angle_alpha   90.00
_cell.angle_beta   90.00
_cell.angle_gamma   90.00
#
_symmetry.space_group_name_H-M   'P 1'
#
loop_
_entity.id
_entity.type
_entity.pdbx_description
1 polymer ?
#
loop_
_entity_poly.entity_id
_entity_poly.type
_entity_poly.pdbx_seq_one_letter_code
_entity_poly.pdbx_strand_id
1 'polypeptide(L)'
;MKKLLIICVLLLGLLIPSIAGAAADVVSVTRTKVTQPSSSARGIDKITYTFSSTDADAERAAARSIASVFGTIVKFHYIPGAVNTPDAGADIRVYSALTGGIDLLFSACDNVGATETVGFPAHATTLRPAFMAGDTLYFSATDLGAGTNDGVLYVWILSP
;
A
#
# COMPACT_ATOMS: atom_id res chain seq x y z
N MET A 1 14.39 34.49 44.38
CA MET A 1 13.21 34.08 43.62
C MET A 1 13.36 34.16 42.09
N LYS A 2 13.97 35.22 41.50
CA LYS A 2 14.14 35.31 40.03
C LYS A 2 14.99 34.21 39.39
N LYS A 3 16.07 33.74 40.10
CA LYS A 3 16.94 32.68 39.58
C LYS A 3 16.28 31.30 39.54
N LEU A 4 15.37 31.02 40.47
CA LEU A 4 14.61 29.77 40.50
C LEU A 4 13.59 29.66 39.35
N LEU A 5 12.99 30.80 38.97
CA LEU A 5 12.03 30.87 37.87
C LEU A 5 12.70 30.58 36.52
N ILE A 6 13.92 31.04 36.31
CA ILE A 6 14.69 30.84 35.06
C ILE A 6 15.07 29.35 34.90
N ILE A 7 15.43 28.68 36.00
CA ILE A 7 15.75 27.24 35.98
C ILE A 7 14.50 26.39 35.66
N CYS A 8 13.32 26.74 36.22
CA CYS A 8 12.08 26.04 35.87
C CYS A 8 11.67 26.21 34.41
N VAL A 9 11.85 27.38 33.83
CA VAL A 9 11.54 27.62 32.38
C VAL A 9 12.51 26.86 31.49
N LEU A 10 13.79 26.79 31.86
CA LEU A 10 14.78 26.00 31.11
C LEU A 10 14.51 24.48 31.20
N LEU A 11 14.08 23.95 32.36
CA LEU A 11 13.72 22.55 32.53
C LEU A 11 12.42 22.21 31.79
N LEU A 12 11.43 23.12 31.74
CA LEU A 12 10.20 22.90 30.97
C LEU A 12 10.45 22.86 29.46
N GLY A 13 11.44 23.65 28.98
CA GLY A 13 11.84 23.63 27.56
C GLY A 13 12.54 22.34 27.13
N LEU A 14 13.15 21.58 28.06
CA LEU A 14 13.80 20.31 27.80
C LEU A 14 12.83 19.10 27.84
N LEU A 15 11.61 19.31 28.33
CA LEU A 15 10.57 18.28 28.46
C LEU A 15 9.51 18.33 27.36
N ILE A 16 9.70 19.19 26.35
CA ILE A 16 8.90 19.06 25.12
C ILE A 16 9.48 17.83 24.40
N PRO A 17 8.80 16.66 24.44
CA PRO A 17 9.19 15.62 23.52
C PRO A 17 9.14 16.24 22.15
N SER A 18 10.24 16.21 21.40
CA SER A 18 10.17 16.40 19.97
C SER A 18 9.21 15.34 19.48
N ILE A 19 7.98 15.73 19.23
CA ILE A 19 7.09 14.96 18.39
C ILE A 19 7.79 15.04 17.03
N ALA A 20 8.75 14.15 16.81
CA ALA A 20 9.13 13.79 15.48
C ALA A 20 7.82 13.27 14.88
N GLY A 21 7.10 14.14 14.20
CA GLY A 21 5.94 13.73 13.43
C GLY A 21 6.47 12.65 12.52
N ALA A 22 6.03 11.42 12.71
CA ALA A 22 6.23 10.37 11.73
C ALA A 22 5.84 11.00 10.40
N ALA A 23 6.77 11.04 9.45
CA ALA A 23 6.46 11.59 8.14
C ALA A 23 5.29 10.76 7.62
N ALA A 24 4.18 11.41 7.32
CA ALA A 24 2.97 10.72 6.93
C ALA A 24 3.29 9.86 5.69
N ASP A 25 3.04 8.58 5.78
CA ASP A 25 3.10 7.70 4.64
C ASP A 25 2.22 8.25 3.52
N VAL A 26 2.82 8.59 2.41
CA VAL A 26 2.08 9.09 1.26
C VAL A 26 1.68 7.90 0.41
N VAL A 27 0.42 7.51 0.49
CA VAL A 27 -0.16 6.55 -0.44
C VAL A 27 -1.22 7.27 -1.26
N SER A 28 -0.99 7.36 -2.56
CA SER A 28 -2.04 7.78 -3.48
C SER A 28 -2.66 6.55 -4.13
N VAL A 29 -4.00 6.52 -4.18
CA VAL A 29 -4.74 5.44 -4.84
C VAL A 29 -5.55 6.06 -5.96
N THR A 30 -5.34 5.57 -7.18
CA THR A 30 -6.10 6.02 -8.36
C THR A 30 -6.73 4.85 -9.08
N ARG A 31 -7.93 5.07 -9.66
CA ARG A 31 -8.61 4.09 -10.51
C ARG A 31 -8.78 4.68 -11.90
N THR A 32 -8.31 3.95 -12.88
CA THR A 32 -8.43 4.33 -14.29
C THR A 32 -9.13 3.22 -15.05
N LYS A 33 -10.21 3.55 -15.77
CA LYS A 33 -10.82 2.61 -16.69
C LYS A 33 -9.95 2.51 -17.94
N VAL A 34 -9.56 1.30 -18.26
CA VAL A 34 -8.91 1.01 -19.55
C VAL A 34 -10.03 0.70 -20.53
N THR A 35 -10.42 1.70 -21.31
CA THR A 35 -11.48 1.55 -22.32
C THR A 35 -11.00 0.63 -23.45
N GLN A 36 -11.74 -0.45 -23.67
CA GLN A 36 -11.62 -1.18 -24.93
C GLN A 36 -12.55 -0.57 -25.98
N PRO A 37 -12.15 -0.50 -27.25
CA PRO A 37 -12.91 0.19 -28.31
C PRO A 37 -14.18 -0.53 -28.76
N SER A 38 -14.58 -1.66 -28.18
CA SER A 38 -15.80 -2.37 -28.55
C SER A 38 -16.86 -2.31 -27.45
N SER A 39 -18.08 -1.97 -27.83
CA SER A 39 -19.25 -1.74 -26.97
C SER A 39 -19.82 -2.96 -26.23
N SER A 40 -19.20 -4.12 -26.34
CA SER A 40 -19.61 -5.36 -25.66
C SER A 40 -18.52 -5.98 -24.80
N ALA A 41 -17.39 -5.33 -24.63
CA ALA A 41 -16.28 -5.87 -23.88
C ALA A 41 -16.41 -5.56 -22.38
N ARG A 42 -16.14 -6.55 -21.56
CA ARG A 42 -15.93 -6.41 -20.12
C ARG A 42 -14.88 -5.31 -19.89
N GLY A 43 -15.16 -4.40 -18.98
CA GLY A 43 -14.24 -3.32 -18.65
C GLY A 43 -12.98 -3.84 -17.95
N ILE A 44 -11.86 -3.19 -18.17
CA ILE A 44 -10.68 -3.39 -17.32
C ILE A 44 -10.46 -2.11 -16.52
N ASP A 45 -10.45 -2.24 -15.22
CA ASP A 45 -10.03 -1.19 -14.30
C ASP A 45 -8.56 -1.41 -13.93
N LYS A 46 -7.76 -0.36 -14.01
CA LYS A 46 -6.41 -0.33 -13.45
C LYS A 46 -6.43 0.49 -12.16
N ILE A 47 -6.10 -0.14 -11.05
CA ILE A 47 -5.87 0.53 -9.78
C ILE A 47 -4.36 0.72 -9.63
N THR A 48 -3.96 1.92 -9.25
CA THR A 48 -2.56 2.27 -9.00
C THR A 48 -2.43 2.71 -7.55
N TYR A 49 -1.58 2.04 -6.81
CA TYR A 49 -1.14 2.42 -5.48
C TYR A 49 0.29 2.95 -5.58
N THR A 50 0.49 4.21 -5.22
CA THR A 50 1.83 4.80 -5.12
C THR A 50 2.10 5.09 -3.65
N PHE A 51 3.18 4.58 -3.11
CA PHE A 51 3.55 4.79 -1.73
C PHE A 51 4.95 5.39 -1.59
N SER A 52 5.12 6.17 -0.53
CA SER A 52 6.40 6.65 -0.04
C SER A 52 6.29 6.65 1.49
N SER A 53 7.06 5.82 2.15
CA SER A 53 7.02 5.64 3.60
C SER A 53 8.40 5.80 4.21
N THR A 54 8.46 6.49 5.33
CA THR A 54 9.66 6.55 6.19
C THR A 54 9.60 5.55 7.33
N ASP A 55 8.46 4.89 7.49
CA ASP A 55 8.28 3.82 8.45
C ASP A 55 8.58 2.46 7.79
N ALA A 56 9.03 1.50 8.60
CA ALA A 56 9.27 0.15 8.12
C ALA A 56 7.98 -0.52 7.59
N ASP A 57 6.83 -0.01 7.99
CA ASP A 57 5.53 -0.54 7.62
C ASP A 57 4.59 0.58 7.14
N ALA A 58 4.07 0.45 5.94
CA ALA A 58 2.95 1.22 5.43
C ALA A 58 1.67 0.37 5.57
N GLU A 59 1.16 0.29 6.80
CA GLU A 59 0.04 -0.57 7.14
C GLU A 59 -1.29 -0.16 6.48
N ARG A 60 -2.25 -1.06 6.51
CA ARG A 60 -3.61 -0.83 6.03
C ARG A 60 -4.27 0.33 6.75
N ALA A 61 -4.76 1.30 5.99
CA ALA A 61 -5.53 2.42 6.51
C ALA A 61 -6.66 2.79 5.54
N ALA A 62 -7.69 3.46 6.04
CA ALA A 62 -8.80 3.94 5.20
C ALA A 62 -8.31 4.87 4.07
N ALA A 63 -7.30 5.69 4.33
CA ALA A 63 -6.68 6.57 3.32
C ALA A 63 -5.94 5.80 2.21
N ARG A 64 -5.65 4.52 2.41
CA ARG A 64 -4.94 3.64 1.48
C ARG A 64 -5.89 2.64 0.82
N SER A 65 -7.15 3.03 0.64
CA SER A 65 -8.19 2.16 0.12
C SER A 65 -8.88 2.71 -1.11
N ILE A 66 -9.51 1.83 -1.86
CA ILE A 66 -10.46 2.18 -2.92
C ILE A 66 -11.72 1.33 -2.75
N ALA A 67 -12.86 2.01 -2.71
CA ALA A 67 -14.15 1.38 -2.46
C ALA A 67 -14.86 0.93 -3.74
N SER A 68 -15.87 0.08 -3.59
CA SER A 68 -16.80 -0.35 -4.63
C SER A 68 -16.09 -0.97 -5.84
N VAL A 69 -15.19 -1.91 -5.58
CA VAL A 69 -14.48 -2.65 -6.61
C VAL A 69 -15.24 -3.95 -6.92
N PHE A 70 -15.56 -4.13 -8.20
CA PHE A 70 -16.24 -5.33 -8.70
C PHE A 70 -15.39 -6.01 -9.75
N GLY A 71 -15.31 -7.33 -9.71
CA GLY A 71 -14.66 -8.11 -10.75
C GLY A 71 -13.56 -9.03 -10.23
N THR A 72 -12.67 -9.41 -11.11
CA THR A 72 -11.60 -10.36 -10.83
C THR A 72 -10.24 -9.72 -11.08
N ILE A 73 -9.31 -9.85 -10.14
CA ILE A 73 -7.92 -9.42 -10.35
C ILE A 73 -7.31 -10.37 -11.39
N VAL A 74 -6.87 -9.80 -12.50
CA VAL A 74 -6.30 -10.59 -13.60
C VAL A 74 -4.80 -10.40 -13.76
N LYS A 75 -4.24 -9.35 -13.17
CA LYS A 75 -2.80 -9.06 -13.23
C LYS A 75 -2.42 -8.12 -12.09
N PHE A 76 -1.21 -8.24 -11.60
CA PHE A 76 -0.54 -7.21 -10.83
C PHE A 76 0.85 -6.92 -11.40
N HIS A 77 1.39 -5.74 -11.07
CA HIS A 77 2.75 -5.34 -11.40
C HIS A 77 3.26 -4.41 -10.30
N TYR A 78 4.24 -4.86 -9.56
CA TYR A 78 4.94 -4.08 -8.56
C TYR A 78 6.25 -3.54 -9.13
N ILE A 79 6.50 -2.26 -8.92
CA ILE A 79 7.74 -1.57 -9.31
C ILE A 79 8.30 -0.89 -8.06
N PRO A 80 9.46 -1.33 -7.55
CA PRO A 80 10.14 -0.66 -6.44
C PRO A 80 10.65 0.72 -6.87
N GLY A 81 10.84 1.61 -5.91
CA GLY A 81 11.48 2.90 -6.13
C GLY A 81 12.92 2.75 -6.61
N ALA A 82 13.33 3.56 -7.56
CA ALA A 82 14.67 3.49 -8.14
C ALA A 82 15.76 4.02 -7.20
N VAL A 83 15.41 4.93 -6.29
CA VAL A 83 16.36 5.58 -5.34
C VAL A 83 16.09 5.09 -3.92
N ASN A 84 14.83 5.07 -3.53
CA ASN A 84 14.37 4.67 -2.20
C ASN A 84 13.76 3.27 -2.30
N THR A 85 14.60 2.30 -2.52
CA THR A 85 14.18 0.92 -2.77
C THR A 85 13.88 0.21 -1.44
N PRO A 86 12.71 -0.41 -1.27
CA PRO A 86 12.41 -1.23 -0.11
C PRO A 86 13.39 -2.39 0.08
N ASP A 87 13.53 -2.87 1.32
CA ASP A 87 14.35 -4.02 1.64
C ASP A 87 13.85 -5.29 0.93
N ALA A 88 14.76 -6.24 0.69
CA ALA A 88 14.45 -7.47 -0.04
C ALA A 88 13.36 -8.36 0.61
N GLY A 89 13.12 -8.15 1.92
CA GLY A 89 12.05 -8.83 2.66
C GLY A 89 10.69 -8.16 2.60
N ALA A 90 10.55 -7.02 1.91
CA ALA A 90 9.31 -6.28 1.90
C ALA A 90 8.15 -7.05 1.26
N ASP A 91 7.00 -6.97 1.92
CA ASP A 91 5.75 -7.60 1.50
C ASP A 91 4.78 -6.55 0.99
N ILE A 92 4.31 -6.69 -0.23
CA ILE A 92 3.34 -5.80 -0.87
C ILE A 92 2.01 -6.54 -1.03
N ARG A 93 0.97 -6.08 -0.36
CA ARG A 93 -0.31 -6.78 -0.29
C ARG A 93 -1.51 -5.88 -0.57
N VAL A 94 -2.59 -6.49 -1.03
CA VAL A 94 -3.91 -5.85 -1.19
C VAL A 94 -4.94 -6.70 -0.47
N TYR A 95 -5.63 -6.10 0.49
CA TYR A 95 -6.61 -6.81 1.32
C TYR A 95 -8.06 -6.43 0.99
N SER A 96 -8.96 -7.37 1.20
CA SER A 96 -10.41 -7.18 1.05
C SER A 96 -11.07 -6.44 2.22
N ALA A 97 -10.35 -6.22 3.33
CA ALA A 97 -10.87 -5.50 4.50
C ALA A 97 -9.74 -4.85 5.30
N LEU A 98 -10.07 -3.82 6.07
CA LEU A 98 -9.13 -3.11 6.94
C LEU A 98 -8.57 -4.02 8.03
N THR A 99 -9.40 -4.89 8.58
CA THR A 99 -9.03 -5.84 9.64
C THR A 99 -9.50 -7.23 9.25
N GLY A 100 -8.64 -8.24 9.41
CA GLY A 100 -9.00 -9.64 9.14
C GLY A 100 -9.30 -9.97 7.66
N GLY A 101 -9.01 -9.07 6.73
CA GLY A 101 -9.23 -9.29 5.30
C GLY A 101 -8.26 -10.31 4.71
N ILE A 102 -8.68 -10.89 3.58
CA ILE A 102 -7.85 -11.83 2.81
C ILE A 102 -6.89 -11.02 1.93
N ASP A 103 -5.62 -11.43 1.87
CA ASP A 103 -4.69 -10.93 0.87
C ASP A 103 -5.14 -11.41 -0.52
N LEU A 104 -5.50 -10.46 -1.38
CA LEU A 104 -6.04 -10.72 -2.71
C LEU A 104 -4.95 -11.01 -3.75
N LEU A 105 -3.68 -10.79 -3.41
CA LEU A 105 -2.52 -11.18 -4.22
C LEU A 105 -2.02 -12.58 -3.85
N PHE A 106 -2.57 -13.20 -2.79
CA PHE A 106 -2.24 -14.55 -2.33
C PHE A 106 -0.73 -14.75 -2.09
N SER A 107 -0.10 -13.79 -1.43
CA SER A 107 1.35 -13.77 -1.16
C SER A 107 2.23 -13.75 -2.42
N ALA A 108 1.67 -13.43 -3.58
CA ALA A 108 2.45 -13.36 -4.81
C ALA A 108 3.43 -12.16 -4.86
N CYS A 109 3.28 -11.23 -3.93
CA CYS A 109 4.17 -10.10 -3.72
C CYS A 109 4.80 -10.10 -2.31
N ASP A 110 5.01 -11.27 -1.71
CA ASP A 110 5.79 -11.41 -0.49
C ASP A 110 7.29 -11.49 -0.81
N ASN A 111 8.12 -10.85 0.02
CA ASN A 111 9.58 -10.79 -0.14
C ASN A 111 10.03 -10.25 -1.52
N VAL A 112 9.30 -9.30 -2.08
CA VAL A 112 9.63 -8.75 -3.42
C VAL A 112 10.53 -7.52 -3.35
N GLY A 113 10.48 -6.76 -2.27
CA GLY A 113 11.29 -5.59 -1.94
C GLY A 113 11.89 -4.82 -3.10
N ALA A 114 13.15 -5.11 -3.38
CA ALA A 114 13.93 -4.46 -4.43
C ALA A 114 13.67 -5.00 -5.84
N THR A 115 12.76 -5.97 -6.01
CA THR A 115 12.57 -6.66 -7.28
C THR A 115 11.26 -6.26 -7.95
N GLU A 116 11.35 -5.78 -9.19
CA GLU A 116 10.17 -5.59 -10.02
C GLU A 116 9.47 -6.94 -10.24
N THR A 117 8.18 -7.02 -9.90
CA THR A 117 7.44 -8.26 -9.90
C THR A 117 6.14 -8.13 -10.68
N VAL A 118 5.96 -9.03 -11.64
CA VAL A 118 4.73 -9.11 -12.44
C VAL A 118 4.13 -10.49 -12.27
N GLY A 119 2.82 -10.56 -12.04
CA GLY A 119 2.16 -11.84 -11.86
C GLY A 119 0.65 -11.81 -12.06
N PHE A 120 0.09 -13.00 -11.91
CA PHE A 120 -1.34 -13.26 -11.91
C PHE A 120 -1.69 -13.83 -10.52
N PRO A 121 -2.44 -13.10 -9.70
CA PRO A 121 -2.77 -13.58 -8.36
C PRO A 121 -3.72 -14.77 -8.48
N ALA A 122 -3.32 -15.88 -7.92
CA ALA A 122 -4.13 -17.08 -7.87
C ALA A 122 -3.90 -17.80 -6.55
N HIS A 123 -4.98 -18.26 -5.92
CA HIS A 123 -4.88 -19.07 -4.72
C HIS A 123 -4.10 -20.37 -5.01
N ALA A 124 -3.07 -20.65 -4.21
CA ALA A 124 -2.12 -21.74 -4.45
C ALA A 124 -2.76 -23.12 -4.63
N THR A 125 -3.86 -23.38 -3.93
CA THR A 125 -4.56 -24.69 -3.97
C THR A 125 -5.65 -24.75 -5.04
N THR A 126 -6.34 -23.64 -5.32
CA THR A 126 -7.49 -23.65 -6.23
C THR A 126 -7.18 -23.07 -7.59
N LEU A 127 -6.02 -22.40 -7.74
CA LEU A 127 -5.61 -21.66 -8.94
C LEU A 127 -6.68 -20.67 -9.44
N ARG A 128 -7.51 -20.18 -8.54
CA ARG A 128 -8.57 -19.21 -8.85
C ARG A 128 -8.15 -17.81 -8.43
N PRO A 129 -8.34 -16.80 -9.29
CA PRO A 129 -8.12 -15.42 -8.93
C PRO A 129 -9.15 -14.94 -7.92
N ALA A 130 -8.82 -13.87 -7.18
CA ALA A 130 -9.75 -13.23 -6.26
C ALA A 130 -10.90 -12.56 -7.03
N PHE A 131 -12.12 -12.82 -6.60
CA PHE A 131 -13.32 -12.16 -7.09
C PHE A 131 -13.83 -11.16 -6.04
N MET A 132 -14.16 -9.96 -6.47
CA MET A 132 -14.65 -8.87 -5.63
C MET A 132 -16.10 -8.52 -6.02
N ALA A 133 -16.94 -8.36 -5.01
CA ALA A 133 -18.37 -8.10 -5.16
C ALA A 133 -18.78 -6.72 -4.59
N GLY A 134 -18.03 -5.69 -4.87
CA GLY A 134 -18.21 -4.35 -4.30
C GLY A 134 -17.33 -4.08 -3.10
N ASP A 135 -16.23 -4.81 -2.98
CA ASP A 135 -15.29 -4.72 -1.86
C ASP A 135 -14.55 -3.39 -1.83
N THR A 136 -14.10 -3.02 -0.65
CA THR A 136 -13.09 -1.97 -0.47
C THR A 136 -11.73 -2.64 -0.41
N LEU A 137 -10.83 -2.23 -1.28
CA LEU A 137 -9.47 -2.75 -1.33
C LEU A 137 -8.53 -1.87 -0.52
N TYR A 138 -7.73 -2.48 0.34
CA TYR A 138 -6.76 -1.82 1.21
C TYR A 138 -5.34 -2.22 0.83
N PHE A 139 -4.52 -1.23 0.55
CA PHE A 139 -3.09 -1.43 0.31
C PHE A 139 -2.34 -1.58 1.64
N SER A 140 -1.33 -2.45 1.64
CA SER A 140 -0.37 -2.60 2.73
C SER A 140 1.01 -2.91 2.14
N ALA A 141 2.03 -2.30 2.72
CA ALA A 141 3.43 -2.66 2.48
C ALA A 141 4.09 -2.78 3.85
N THR A 142 4.76 -3.88 4.12
CA THR A 142 5.40 -4.18 5.40
C THR A 142 6.84 -4.64 5.19
N ASP A 143 7.64 -4.60 6.24
CA ASP A 143 9.06 -4.97 6.20
C ASP A 143 9.87 -4.16 5.16
N LEU A 144 9.51 -2.89 4.99
CA LEU A 144 10.12 -2.00 3.99
C LEU A 144 11.59 -1.67 4.28
N GLY A 145 12.02 -1.83 5.54
CA GLY A 145 13.36 -1.45 5.98
C GLY A 145 13.46 -0.03 6.51
N ALA A 146 14.69 0.37 6.84
CA ALA A 146 14.96 1.67 7.42
C ALA A 146 15.09 2.76 6.34
N GLY A 147 14.59 3.97 6.64
CA GLY A 147 14.66 5.12 5.74
C GLY A 147 13.42 5.31 4.89
N THR A 148 13.53 6.18 3.88
CA THR A 148 12.42 6.38 2.94
C THR A 148 12.36 5.24 1.93
N ASN A 149 11.19 4.68 1.73
CA ASN A 149 10.95 3.56 0.82
C ASN A 149 9.79 3.89 -0.12
N ASP A 150 10.01 3.76 -1.41
CA ASP A 150 9.05 4.13 -2.44
C ASP A 150 8.69 2.94 -3.33
N GLY A 151 7.50 2.99 -3.91
CA GLY A 151 7.10 2.00 -4.90
C GLY A 151 5.74 2.27 -5.51
N VAL A 152 5.45 1.51 -6.55
CA VAL A 152 4.16 1.56 -7.23
C VAL A 152 3.64 0.15 -7.44
N LEU A 153 2.39 -0.10 -7.07
CA LEU A 153 1.68 -1.33 -7.38
C LEU A 153 0.53 -1.01 -8.34
N TYR A 154 0.52 -1.68 -9.45
CA TYR A 154 -0.61 -1.71 -10.39
C TYR A 154 -1.40 -2.99 -10.23
N VAL A 155 -2.72 -2.89 -10.18
CA VAL A 155 -3.63 -4.04 -10.14
C VAL A 155 -4.66 -3.87 -11.25
N TRP A 156 -4.78 -4.86 -12.12
CA TRP A 156 -5.79 -4.88 -13.18
C TRP A 156 -6.94 -5.79 -12.81
N ILE A 157 -8.14 -5.26 -12.94
CA ILE A 157 -9.38 -5.92 -12.57
C ILE A 157 -10.27 -6.01 -13.80
N LEU A 158 -10.65 -7.23 -14.13
CA LEU A 158 -11.66 -7.48 -15.15
C LEU A 158 -13.04 -7.30 -14.51
N SER A 159 -13.71 -6.21 -14.86
CA SER A 159 -15.08 -5.92 -14.41
C SER A 159 -16.11 -6.77 -15.17
N PRO A 160 -17.22 -7.14 -14.53
CA PRO A 160 -18.28 -7.94 -15.15
C PRO A 160 -18.99 -7.23 -16.30
#